data_a44703aecefa331651a0fb183633ab81
#
_entry.id   a44703aecefa331651a0fb183633ab81
#
_cell.length_a   1.000
_cell.length_b   1.000
_cell.length_c   1.000
_cell.angle_alpha   90.00
_cell.angle_beta   90.00
_cell.angle_gamma   90.00
#
_symmetry.space_group_name_H-M   'P 1'
#
loop_
_entity.id
_entity.type
_entity.pdbx_description
1 polymer ?
#
loop_
_entity_poly.entity_id
_entity_poly.type
_entity_poly.pdbx_seq_one_letter_code
_entity_poly.pdbx_strand_id
1 'polypeptide(L)'
;MRCRVLRAANLLPDDAPLPEVECQTRAYYRKAFAEDTHTAYLVWDGDTLVGTGAVSYFQVMPTVHNSTGQKAYIMNMYTAPQYRRQGVAAHTLALLVEDAHRRGVTAISLEATAMGRPLYERFGFVSMEHEMELPEE
;
A
#
# COMPACT_ATOMS: atom_id res chain seq x y z
N MET A 1 -12.70 -2.31 -3.54
CA MET A 1 -11.85 -2.52 -2.33
C MET A 1 -11.18 -1.24 -1.84
N ARG A 2 -10.62 -0.40 -2.73
CA ARG A 2 -9.94 0.83 -2.30
C ARG A 2 -10.83 1.76 -1.46
N CYS A 3 -12.05 2.02 -1.88
CA CYS A 3 -12.97 2.87 -1.11
C CYS A 3 -13.33 2.25 0.25
N ARG A 4 -13.46 0.93 0.30
CA ARG A 4 -13.69 0.21 1.56
C ARG A 4 -12.52 0.42 2.53
N VAL A 5 -11.30 0.33 2.03
CA VAL A 5 -10.09 0.56 2.85
C VAL A 5 -10.03 1.99 3.34
N LEU A 6 -10.33 2.96 2.48
CA LEU A 6 -10.32 4.38 2.84
C LEU A 6 -11.37 4.71 3.90
N ARG A 7 -12.57 4.14 3.76
CA ARG A 7 -13.61 4.34 4.78
C ARG A 7 -13.18 3.77 6.13
N ALA A 8 -12.61 2.58 6.14
CA ALA A 8 -12.12 1.95 7.37
C ALA A 8 -10.98 2.75 8.00
N ALA A 9 -10.00 3.15 7.21
CA ALA A 9 -8.83 3.89 7.70
C ALA A 9 -9.18 5.26 8.27
N ASN A 10 -10.22 5.90 7.74
CA ASN A 10 -10.65 7.22 8.17
C ASN A 10 -11.88 7.19 9.08
N LEU A 11 -12.27 6.00 9.55
CA LEU A 11 -13.40 5.81 10.46
C LEU A 11 -14.72 6.36 9.90
N LEU A 12 -14.91 6.20 8.59
CA LEU A 12 -16.13 6.62 7.91
C LEU A 12 -17.17 5.50 7.88
N PRO A 13 -18.48 5.82 7.76
CA PRO A 13 -19.51 4.79 7.54
C PRO A 13 -19.22 3.94 6.30
N ASP A 14 -19.64 2.67 6.31
CA ASP A 14 -19.38 1.72 5.21
C ASP A 14 -19.99 2.17 3.88
N ASP A 15 -21.02 2.99 3.91
CA ASP A 15 -21.72 3.50 2.74
C ASP A 15 -21.39 4.96 2.42
N ALA A 16 -20.42 5.57 3.11
CA ALA A 16 -20.04 6.96 2.88
C ALA A 16 -19.61 7.15 1.42
N PRO A 17 -20.21 8.11 0.68
CA PRO A 17 -19.81 8.35 -0.70
C PRO A 17 -18.43 9.00 -0.78
N LEU A 18 -17.63 8.55 -1.74
CA LEU A 18 -16.29 9.07 -2.01
C LEU A 18 -16.15 9.34 -3.52
N PRO A 19 -16.99 10.21 -4.11
CA PRO A 19 -17.07 10.34 -5.57
C PRO A 19 -15.78 10.84 -6.21
N GLU A 20 -15.13 11.83 -5.62
CA GLU A 20 -13.88 12.38 -6.15
C GLU A 20 -12.76 11.35 -6.07
N VAL A 21 -12.59 10.71 -4.92
CA VAL A 21 -11.56 9.69 -4.73
C VAL A 21 -11.80 8.51 -5.66
N GLU A 22 -13.05 8.09 -5.82
CA GLU A 22 -13.39 6.98 -6.71
C GLU A 22 -13.03 7.30 -8.16
N CYS A 23 -13.38 8.50 -8.63
CA CYS A 23 -13.06 8.96 -9.98
C CYS A 23 -11.56 8.98 -10.22
N GLN A 24 -10.79 9.59 -9.32
CA GLN A 24 -9.35 9.68 -9.41
C GLN A 24 -8.68 8.31 -9.31
N THR A 25 -9.21 7.42 -8.47
CA THR A 25 -8.69 6.06 -8.32
C THR A 25 -8.86 5.25 -9.61
N ARG A 26 -10.01 5.38 -10.28
CA ARG A 26 -10.22 4.70 -11.57
C ARG A 26 -9.23 5.18 -12.63
N ALA A 27 -9.02 6.50 -12.72
CA ALA A 27 -8.05 7.08 -13.63
C ALA A 27 -6.63 6.62 -13.30
N TYR A 28 -6.28 6.60 -12.03
CA TYR A 28 -4.99 6.10 -11.56
C TYR A 28 -4.74 4.66 -11.99
N TYR A 29 -5.69 3.76 -11.73
CA TYR A 29 -5.53 2.35 -12.08
C TYR A 29 -5.41 2.13 -13.59
N ARG A 30 -6.18 2.85 -14.40
CA ARG A 30 -6.08 2.73 -15.86
C ARG A 30 -4.66 3.04 -16.33
N LYS A 31 -4.09 4.12 -15.86
CA LYS A 31 -2.73 4.53 -16.20
C LYS A 31 -1.69 3.57 -15.64
N ALA A 32 -1.80 3.25 -14.36
CA ALA A 32 -0.82 2.44 -13.65
C ALA A 32 -0.74 1.02 -14.21
N PHE A 33 -1.87 0.39 -14.53
CA PHE A 33 -1.87 -0.95 -15.10
C PHE A 33 -1.41 -0.93 -16.57
N ALA A 34 -1.72 0.14 -17.32
CA ALA A 34 -1.21 0.28 -18.68
C ALA A 34 0.31 0.45 -18.71
N GLU A 35 0.88 1.14 -17.74
CA GLU A 35 2.33 1.41 -17.63
C GLU A 35 3.07 0.40 -16.75
N ASP A 36 2.37 -0.57 -16.16
CA ASP A 36 2.93 -1.56 -15.23
C ASP A 36 3.63 -0.93 -14.03
N THR A 37 3.00 0.07 -13.41
CA THR A 37 3.54 0.79 -12.25
C THR A 37 2.76 0.51 -10.96
N HIS A 38 1.95 -0.53 -10.94
CA HIS A 38 1.16 -0.89 -9.77
C HIS A 38 0.94 -2.40 -9.72
N THR A 39 1.16 -2.98 -8.53
CA THR A 39 0.82 -4.38 -8.26
C THR A 39 -0.12 -4.42 -7.08
N ALA A 40 -1.21 -5.14 -7.21
CA ALA A 40 -2.19 -5.30 -6.15
C ALA A 40 -2.50 -6.79 -5.93
N TYR A 41 -2.65 -7.17 -4.67
CA TYR A 41 -3.12 -8.50 -4.30
C TYR A 41 -4.48 -8.38 -3.62
N LEU A 42 -5.40 -9.24 -4.03
CA LEU A 42 -6.70 -9.39 -3.40
C LEU A 42 -6.71 -10.75 -2.72
N VAL A 43 -7.12 -10.78 -1.46
CA VAL A 43 -7.13 -12.01 -0.66
C VAL A 43 -8.57 -12.49 -0.52
N TRP A 44 -8.80 -13.72 -0.90
CA TRP A 44 -10.13 -14.33 -0.93
C TRP A 44 -10.23 -15.49 0.06
N ASP A 45 -11.38 -15.58 0.71
CA ASP A 45 -11.81 -16.79 1.44
C ASP A 45 -13.05 -17.30 0.70
N GLY A 46 -12.86 -18.31 -0.15
CA GLY A 46 -13.91 -18.71 -1.08
C GLY A 46 -14.30 -17.54 -1.98
N ASP A 47 -15.57 -17.11 -1.90
CA ASP A 47 -16.09 -15.98 -2.68
C ASP A 47 -16.06 -14.65 -1.90
N THR A 48 -15.52 -14.66 -0.69
CA THR A 48 -15.47 -13.47 0.17
C THR A 48 -14.11 -12.79 0.05
N LEU A 49 -14.12 -11.51 -0.30
CA LEU A 49 -12.91 -10.69 -0.34
C LEU A 49 -12.58 -10.21 1.08
N VAL A 50 -11.45 -10.66 1.62
CA VAL A 50 -11.13 -10.46 3.04
C VAL A 50 -9.92 -9.56 3.28
N GLY A 51 -9.14 -9.29 2.26
CA GLY A 51 -7.96 -8.45 2.43
C GLY A 51 -7.39 -7.96 1.11
N THR A 52 -6.50 -6.99 1.20
CA THR A 52 -5.80 -6.45 0.06
C THR A 52 -4.50 -5.79 0.49
N GLY A 53 -3.61 -5.60 -0.47
CA GLY A 53 -2.41 -4.79 -0.33
C GLY A 53 -1.90 -4.44 -1.71
N ALA A 54 -1.21 -3.33 -1.80
CA ALA A 54 -0.74 -2.83 -3.08
C ALA A 54 0.61 -2.14 -2.96
N VAL A 55 1.29 -2.03 -4.08
CA VAL A 55 2.52 -1.27 -4.20
C VAL A 55 2.47 -0.43 -5.47
N SER A 56 2.79 0.85 -5.31
CA SER A 56 2.93 1.80 -6.42
C SER A 56 4.41 2.00 -6.71
N TYR A 57 4.78 1.94 -7.97
CA TYR A 57 6.15 2.16 -8.43
C TYR A 57 6.27 3.52 -9.10
N PHE A 58 7.30 4.25 -8.75
CA PHE A 58 7.56 5.56 -9.36
C PHE A 58 9.05 5.86 -9.35
N GLN A 59 9.44 6.83 -10.17
CA GLN A 59 10.83 7.25 -10.25
C GLN A 59 11.01 8.63 -9.65
N VAL A 60 12.08 8.78 -8.89
CA VAL A 60 12.57 10.09 -8.45
C VAL A 60 13.96 10.30 -9.04
N MET A 61 14.53 11.47 -8.84
CA MET A 61 15.89 11.76 -9.29
C MET A 61 16.87 10.75 -8.68
N PRO A 62 17.72 10.11 -9.49
CA PRO A 62 18.72 9.17 -8.97
C PRO A 62 19.65 9.78 -7.95
N THR A 63 20.02 8.98 -6.96
CA THR A 63 20.95 9.37 -5.90
C THR A 63 22.03 8.31 -5.73
N VAL A 64 23.04 8.62 -4.92
CA VAL A 64 24.11 7.65 -4.60
C VAL A 64 23.53 6.39 -3.96
N HIS A 65 22.51 6.53 -3.12
CA HIS A 65 21.89 5.40 -2.42
C HIS A 65 20.84 4.68 -3.24
N ASN A 66 20.37 5.29 -4.32
CA ASN A 66 19.36 4.72 -5.22
C ASN A 66 19.64 5.20 -6.65
N SER A 67 20.54 4.52 -7.32
CA SER A 67 21.09 4.95 -8.61
C SER A 67 20.07 4.93 -9.76
N THR A 68 19.00 4.15 -9.65
CA THR A 68 17.94 4.14 -10.66
C THR A 68 16.85 5.17 -10.37
N GLY A 69 16.75 5.64 -9.14
CA GLY A 69 15.66 6.48 -8.69
C GLY A 69 14.33 5.75 -8.53
N GLN A 70 14.29 4.44 -8.78
CA GLN A 70 13.06 3.67 -8.65
C GLN A 70 12.68 3.47 -7.20
N LYS A 71 11.40 3.72 -6.89
CA LYS A 71 10.84 3.57 -5.55
C LYS A 71 9.58 2.73 -5.58
N ALA A 72 9.35 2.01 -4.50
CA ALA A 72 8.14 1.25 -4.27
C ALA A 72 7.46 1.79 -3.01
N TYR A 73 6.18 2.14 -3.13
CA TYR A 73 5.40 2.65 -2.02
C TYR A 73 4.25 1.68 -1.74
N ILE A 74 4.32 1.02 -0.58
CA ILE A 74 3.30 0.05 -0.18
C ILE A 74 2.13 0.80 0.43
N MET A 75 0.93 0.46 0.01
CA MET A 75 -0.29 1.12 0.45
C MET A 75 -1.51 0.20 0.33
N ASN A 76 -2.65 0.70 0.74
CA ASN A 76 -3.92 -0.02 0.63
C ASN A 76 -3.93 -1.36 1.36
N MET A 77 -3.14 -1.49 2.43
CA MET A 77 -3.09 -2.69 3.27
C MET A 77 -4.35 -2.75 4.13
N TYR A 78 -5.08 -3.83 3.99
CA TYR A 78 -6.33 -4.03 4.72
C TYR A 78 -6.61 -5.52 4.92
N THR A 79 -7.11 -5.85 6.10
CA THR A 79 -7.66 -7.17 6.41
C THR A 79 -8.98 -6.96 7.13
N ALA A 80 -10.03 -7.66 6.68
CA ALA A 80 -11.34 -7.59 7.31
C ALA A 80 -11.21 -8.00 8.80
N PRO A 81 -11.95 -7.33 9.73
CA PRO A 81 -11.73 -7.53 11.16
C PRO A 81 -11.76 -8.99 11.63
N GLN A 82 -12.69 -9.79 11.11
CA GLN A 82 -12.82 -11.20 11.50
C GLN A 82 -11.70 -12.11 10.97
N TYR A 83 -10.86 -11.59 10.06
CA TYR A 83 -9.73 -12.32 9.49
C TYR A 83 -8.38 -11.84 10.02
N ARG A 84 -8.39 -10.90 10.95
CA ARG A 84 -7.15 -10.37 11.55
C ARG A 84 -6.46 -11.40 12.44
N ARG A 85 -5.15 -11.22 12.62
CA ARG A 85 -4.29 -12.10 13.44
C ARG A 85 -4.18 -13.53 12.91
N GLN A 86 -4.40 -13.71 11.59
CA GLN A 86 -4.28 -15.01 10.93
C GLN A 86 -3.15 -14.99 9.88
N GLY A 87 -2.32 -13.96 9.87
CA GLY A 87 -1.18 -13.88 8.95
C GLY A 87 -1.51 -13.35 7.56
N VAL A 88 -2.74 -12.91 7.30
CA VAL A 88 -3.14 -12.40 5.98
C VAL A 88 -2.29 -11.19 5.56
N ALA A 89 -2.20 -10.19 6.43
CA ALA A 89 -1.43 -8.99 6.12
C ALA A 89 0.07 -9.28 6.00
N ALA A 90 0.61 -10.12 6.86
CA ALA A 90 2.04 -10.50 6.81
C ALA A 90 2.38 -11.21 5.50
N HIS A 91 1.52 -12.12 5.06
CA HIS A 91 1.72 -12.83 3.80
C HIS A 91 1.62 -11.89 2.59
N THR A 92 0.61 -11.02 2.60
CA THR A 92 0.43 -10.02 1.55
C THR A 92 1.63 -9.07 1.45
N LEU A 93 2.12 -8.60 2.60
CA LEU A 93 3.30 -7.74 2.65
C LEU A 93 4.52 -8.43 2.05
N ALA A 94 4.73 -9.71 2.39
CA ALA A 94 5.83 -10.49 1.85
C ALA A 94 5.75 -10.59 0.32
N LEU A 95 4.57 -10.82 -0.23
CA LEU A 95 4.36 -10.87 -1.68
C LEU A 95 4.67 -9.53 -2.36
N LEU A 96 4.27 -8.42 -1.74
CA LEU A 96 4.54 -7.08 -2.27
C LEU A 96 6.03 -6.76 -2.27
N VAL A 97 6.72 -7.08 -1.19
CA VAL A 97 8.18 -6.87 -1.11
C VAL A 97 8.90 -7.75 -2.14
N GLU A 98 8.47 -8.99 -2.29
CA GLU A 98 9.02 -9.88 -3.30
C GLU A 98 8.82 -9.33 -4.73
N ASP A 99 7.64 -8.78 -5.01
CA ASP A 99 7.37 -8.13 -6.30
C ASP A 99 8.34 -6.98 -6.57
N ALA A 100 8.57 -6.13 -5.57
CA ALA A 100 9.53 -5.03 -5.69
C ALA A 100 10.95 -5.55 -5.95
N HIS A 101 11.38 -6.56 -5.22
CA HIS A 101 12.70 -7.15 -5.42
C HIS A 101 12.88 -7.79 -6.80
N ARG A 102 11.84 -8.43 -7.33
CA ARG A 102 11.88 -8.98 -8.69
C ARG A 102 12.03 -7.89 -9.74
N ARG A 103 11.52 -6.69 -9.48
CA ARG A 103 11.68 -5.53 -10.35
C ARG A 103 13.00 -4.80 -10.14
N GLY A 104 13.84 -5.27 -9.22
CA GLY A 104 15.12 -4.64 -8.87
C GLY A 104 14.95 -3.37 -8.04
N VAL A 105 13.80 -3.16 -7.41
CA VAL A 105 13.54 -1.97 -6.59
C VAL A 105 13.82 -2.30 -5.14
N THR A 106 14.75 -1.57 -4.53
CA THR A 106 15.16 -1.77 -3.14
C THR A 106 14.71 -0.65 -2.21
N ALA A 107 14.35 0.51 -2.76
CA ALA A 107 13.84 1.64 -1.97
C ALA A 107 12.34 1.45 -1.74
N ILE A 108 11.99 0.76 -0.66
CA ILE A 108 10.62 0.36 -0.33
C ILE A 108 10.19 1.11 0.93
N SER A 109 9.08 1.84 0.85
CA SER A 109 8.56 2.61 1.98
C SER A 109 7.05 2.48 2.09
N LEU A 110 6.51 2.92 3.22
CA LEU A 110 5.08 2.93 3.49
C LEU A 110 4.78 3.95 4.60
N GLU A 111 3.49 4.30 4.72
CA GLU A 111 3.00 4.98 5.91
C GLU A 111 2.34 3.95 6.83
N ALA A 112 2.70 4.00 8.11
CA ALA A 112 2.18 3.05 9.08
C ALA A 112 1.11 3.71 9.96
N THR A 113 -0.08 3.09 10.02
CA THR A 113 -1.04 3.43 11.06
C THR A 113 -0.56 2.84 12.39
N ALA A 114 -1.10 3.35 13.52
CA ALA A 114 -0.77 2.80 14.83
C ALA A 114 -1.07 1.29 14.91
N MET A 115 -2.17 0.85 14.30
CA MET A 115 -2.57 -0.55 14.29
C MET A 115 -1.65 -1.41 13.40
N GLY A 116 -1.17 -0.88 12.29
CA GLY A 116 -0.32 -1.62 11.35
C GLY A 116 1.16 -1.62 11.72
N ARG A 117 1.61 -0.64 12.50
CA ARG A 117 3.03 -0.48 12.82
C ARG A 117 3.70 -1.74 13.37
N PRO A 118 3.11 -2.48 14.33
CA PRO A 118 3.77 -3.69 14.85
C PRO A 118 4.07 -4.74 13.78
N LEU A 119 3.19 -4.90 12.79
CA LEU A 119 3.41 -5.80 11.67
C LEU A 119 4.62 -5.36 10.84
N TYR A 120 4.68 -4.09 10.51
CA TYR A 120 5.77 -3.57 9.68
C TYR A 120 7.12 -3.66 10.40
N GLU A 121 7.15 -3.34 11.69
CA GLU A 121 8.36 -3.46 12.50
C GLU A 121 8.84 -4.91 12.59
N ARG A 122 7.92 -5.87 12.78
CA ARG A 122 8.28 -7.29 12.80
C ARG A 122 8.84 -7.76 11.45
N PHE A 123 8.36 -7.18 10.35
CA PHE A 123 8.87 -7.51 9.01
C PHE A 123 10.28 -6.97 8.79
N GLY A 124 10.64 -5.87 9.46
CA GLY A 124 11.95 -5.25 9.36
C GLY A 124 11.93 -3.77 8.96
N PHE A 125 10.75 -3.18 8.78
CA PHE A 125 10.66 -1.75 8.49
C PHE A 125 11.08 -0.94 9.70
N VAL A 126 11.78 0.16 9.43
CA VAL A 126 12.23 1.10 10.47
C VAL A 126 11.72 2.49 10.15
N SER A 127 11.57 3.31 11.19
CA SER A 127 11.13 4.69 11.00
C SER A 127 12.16 5.50 10.24
N MET A 128 11.70 6.39 9.36
CA MET A 128 12.58 7.30 8.61
C MET A 128 12.84 8.55 9.46
N GLU A 129 14.11 8.90 9.63
CA GLU A 129 14.51 10.03 10.47
C GLU A 129 14.67 11.35 9.69
N HIS A 130 14.77 11.25 8.36
CA HIS A 130 15.15 12.40 7.53
C HIS A 130 14.05 12.97 6.68
N GLU A 131 12.85 12.38 6.72
CA GLU A 131 11.71 12.92 5.99
C GLU A 131 11.02 14.01 6.79
N MET A 132 10.63 15.08 6.10
CA MET A 132 9.89 16.19 6.68
C MET A 132 8.67 16.46 5.83
N GLU A 133 7.63 16.95 6.47
CA GLU A 133 6.35 17.27 5.85
C GLU A 133 6.04 18.75 6.05
N LEU A 134 5.54 19.41 5.00
CA LEU A 134 5.01 20.76 5.13
C LEU A 134 3.53 20.65 5.45
N PRO A 135 3.10 21.02 6.66
CA PRO A 135 1.68 20.92 7.03
C PRO A 135 0.81 21.84 6.17
N GLU A 136 -0.42 21.40 5.93
CA GLU A 136 -1.44 22.25 5.31
C GLU A 136 -1.95 23.26 6.34
N GLU A 137 -2.27 24.47 5.86
CA GLU A 137 -2.83 25.52 6.71
C GLU A 137 -4.34 25.35 6.92
#